data_93048ae5abc8e5f8c4f1f5cc61eac914
#
_entry.id   93048ae5abc8e5f8c4f1f5cc61eac914
#
_cell.length_a   1.000
_cell.length_b   1.000
_cell.length_c   1.000
_cell.angle_alpha   90.00
_cell.angle_beta   90.00
_cell.angle_gamma   90.00
#
_symmetry.space_group_name_H-M   'P 1'
#
loop_
_entity.id
_entity.type
_entity.pdbx_description
1 polymer ?
#
loop_
_entity_poly.entity_id
_entity_poly.type
_entity_poly.pdbx_seq_one_letter_code
_entity_poly.pdbx_strand_id
1 'polypeptide(L)'
;MKVCVVGGTGNISSSIVNLLLKKNHEIVCFNRGIRNILPSGVRLIKGDRSDTKNFEKTIQLENFDFAIDMICFNAYQAKSSIKAFRNVKHFIMCSSVATYGNQYNSLPTNEDHPIRPYDDYGHNKAEADVICMEEYEKNGFPVTIVKPAAVYGPKFGLFRQVGPSSDISWVDRIRKGKPLIVCDDGNAKHQFIHADDAALAFVGILGKKHCIGQNYIMAPEGYITWNEYHRTAMKVIGREVELVGVPLSNLEILKIPSFDLCRNIFSRHSYYSCKKLMHDVPEFQPKISLESGMQQVIDTMDRKNQIPDSDYKNYWEDQIIKAEKIGKPLKRIKRSFSFKIGRILFKVRKKTKKLK
;
A
#
# COMPACT_ATOMS: atom_id res chain seq x y z
N MET A 1 -27.38 3.89 6.14
CA MET A 1 -26.88 2.90 7.09
C MET A 1 -25.69 3.51 7.82
N LYS A 2 -25.46 3.11 9.07
CA LYS A 2 -24.36 3.64 9.88
C LYS A 2 -23.12 2.74 9.75
N VAL A 3 -22.02 3.30 9.25
CA VAL A 3 -20.80 2.56 8.94
C VAL A 3 -19.63 3.06 9.77
N CYS A 4 -18.94 2.15 10.46
CA CYS A 4 -17.69 2.44 11.14
C CYS A 4 -16.50 2.18 10.19
N VAL A 5 -15.59 3.15 10.04
CA VAL A 5 -14.32 2.97 9.34
C VAL A 5 -13.17 3.16 10.31
N VAL A 6 -12.53 2.05 10.70
CA VAL A 6 -11.36 2.08 11.57
C VAL A 6 -10.13 2.42 10.74
N GLY A 7 -9.50 3.56 11.03
CA GLY A 7 -8.36 4.05 10.23
C GLY A 7 -8.78 4.84 8.97
N GLY A 8 -9.87 5.58 9.00
CA GLY A 8 -10.50 6.26 7.85
C GLY A 8 -9.70 7.39 7.16
N THR A 9 -8.46 7.66 7.54
CA THR A 9 -7.63 8.75 6.97
C THR A 9 -6.44 8.29 6.12
N GLY A 10 -6.29 6.98 5.90
CA GLY A 10 -5.24 6.39 5.07
C GLY A 10 -5.45 6.56 3.56
N ASN A 11 -4.59 5.94 2.75
CA ASN A 11 -4.67 6.05 1.28
C ASN A 11 -6.00 5.46 0.74
N ILE A 12 -6.27 4.18 0.97
CA ILE A 12 -7.50 3.53 0.53
C ILE A 12 -8.70 4.03 1.34
N SER A 13 -8.56 4.12 2.66
CA SER A 13 -9.69 4.42 3.54
C SER A 13 -10.30 5.81 3.35
N SER A 14 -9.51 6.80 2.94
CA SER A 14 -10.09 8.11 2.60
C SER A 14 -10.96 8.06 1.36
N SER A 15 -10.61 7.26 0.37
CA SER A 15 -11.44 7.02 -0.82
C SER A 15 -12.71 6.24 -0.45
N ILE A 16 -12.61 5.24 0.45
CA ILE A 16 -13.78 4.54 1.01
C ILE A 16 -14.72 5.52 1.70
N VAL A 17 -14.21 6.36 2.59
CA VAL A 17 -15.01 7.38 3.31
C VAL A 17 -15.72 8.31 2.32
N ASN A 18 -15.01 8.82 1.31
CA ASN A 18 -15.58 9.69 0.29
C ASN A 18 -16.67 8.99 -0.52
N LEU A 19 -16.47 7.71 -0.88
CA LEU A 19 -17.45 6.94 -1.65
C LEU A 19 -18.69 6.61 -0.81
N LEU A 20 -18.53 6.27 0.46
CA LEU A 20 -19.65 6.05 1.39
C LEU A 20 -20.47 7.32 1.60
N LEU A 21 -19.83 8.51 1.71
CA LEU A 21 -20.52 9.80 1.77
C LEU A 21 -21.36 10.04 0.52
N LYS A 22 -20.80 9.82 -0.67
CA LYS A 22 -21.53 9.95 -1.95
C LYS A 22 -22.75 9.02 -2.04
N LYS A 23 -22.72 7.91 -1.29
CA LYS A 23 -23.85 6.96 -1.20
C LYS A 23 -24.80 7.25 -0.02
N ASN A 24 -24.67 8.43 0.62
CA ASN A 24 -25.53 8.88 1.73
C ASN A 24 -25.52 7.94 2.96
N HIS A 25 -24.39 7.34 3.27
CA HIS A 25 -24.21 6.61 4.54
C HIS A 25 -23.87 7.58 5.69
N GLU A 26 -24.33 7.27 6.89
CA GLU A 26 -23.79 7.86 8.13
C GLU A 26 -22.44 7.24 8.43
N ILE A 27 -21.39 8.05 8.50
CA ILE A 27 -20.02 7.56 8.64
C ILE A 27 -19.42 8.02 9.96
N VAL A 28 -18.85 7.05 10.66
CA VAL A 28 -18.07 7.28 11.87
C VAL A 28 -16.66 6.71 11.63
N CYS A 29 -15.65 7.55 11.76
CA CYS A 29 -14.27 7.10 11.71
C CYS A 29 -13.68 6.96 13.10
N PHE A 30 -13.06 5.81 13.39
CA PHE A 30 -12.24 5.66 14.60
C PHE A 30 -10.77 5.90 14.26
N ASN A 31 -10.20 7.01 14.74
CA ASN A 31 -8.83 7.42 14.45
C ASN A 31 -8.19 8.12 15.64
N ARG A 32 -6.85 8.20 15.65
CA ARG A 32 -6.08 8.94 16.65
C ARG A 32 -6.27 10.46 16.60
N GLY A 33 -6.87 11.00 15.54
CA GLY A 33 -7.06 12.44 15.34
C GLY A 33 -5.78 13.23 15.06
N ILE A 34 -4.67 12.56 14.69
CA ILE A 34 -3.34 13.17 14.47
C ILE A 34 -3.16 13.59 13.00
N ARG A 35 -3.77 12.88 12.08
CA ARG A 35 -3.61 13.08 10.64
C ARG A 35 -4.92 13.47 10.00
N ASN A 36 -4.85 14.54 9.18
CA ASN A 36 -5.90 14.98 8.26
C ASN A 36 -7.29 15.25 8.87
N ILE A 37 -7.89 16.31 8.41
CA ILE A 37 -9.29 16.65 8.66
C ILE A 37 -10.16 15.63 7.89
N LEU A 38 -11.11 15.01 8.56
CA LEU A 38 -12.14 14.20 7.92
C LEU A 38 -13.07 15.12 7.08
N PRO A 39 -13.66 14.60 6.01
CA PRO A 39 -14.67 15.36 5.26
C PRO A 39 -15.84 15.81 6.15
N SER A 40 -16.48 16.91 5.76
CA SER A 40 -17.74 17.34 6.40
C SER A 40 -18.78 16.21 6.35
N GLY A 41 -19.55 16.04 7.41
CA GLY A 41 -20.53 14.94 7.53
C GLY A 41 -19.97 13.62 8.08
N VAL A 42 -18.65 13.54 8.36
CA VAL A 42 -18.05 12.36 8.99
C VAL A 42 -17.78 12.63 10.48
N ARG A 43 -18.34 11.80 11.34
CA ARG A 43 -18.09 11.88 12.78
C ARG A 43 -16.78 11.18 13.15
N LEU A 44 -15.99 11.82 14.02
CA LEU A 44 -14.75 11.24 14.55
C LEU A 44 -14.98 10.68 15.96
N ILE A 45 -14.63 9.42 16.16
CA ILE A 45 -14.33 8.86 17.47
C ILE A 45 -12.80 8.83 17.61
N LYS A 46 -12.27 9.65 18.52
CA LYS A 46 -10.85 9.73 18.76
C LYS A 46 -10.39 8.63 19.72
N GLY A 47 -9.46 7.81 19.26
CA GLY A 47 -8.88 6.73 20.06
C GLY A 47 -7.67 6.09 19.39
N ASP A 48 -6.90 5.34 20.18
CA ASP A 48 -5.77 4.55 19.67
C ASP A 48 -6.21 3.08 19.51
N ARG A 49 -6.00 2.53 18.31
CA ARG A 49 -6.33 1.14 17.99
C ARG A 49 -5.50 0.14 18.79
N SER A 50 -4.32 0.55 19.30
CA SER A 50 -3.48 -0.29 20.16
C SER A 50 -4.01 -0.45 21.59
N ASP A 51 -4.81 0.51 22.07
CA ASP A 51 -5.59 0.38 23.30
C ASP A 51 -6.89 -0.41 23.02
N THR A 52 -6.75 -1.73 22.94
CA THR A 52 -7.85 -2.62 22.55
C THR A 52 -9.04 -2.57 23.52
N LYS A 53 -8.79 -2.42 24.83
CA LYS A 53 -9.88 -2.39 25.83
C LYS A 53 -10.74 -1.13 25.64
N ASN A 54 -10.12 0.02 25.46
CA ASN A 54 -10.84 1.27 25.20
C ASN A 54 -11.50 1.27 23.82
N PHE A 55 -10.85 0.70 22.80
CA PHE A 55 -11.43 0.53 21.48
C PHE A 55 -12.69 -0.32 21.54
N GLU A 56 -12.63 -1.53 22.12
CA GLU A 56 -13.78 -2.45 22.27
C GLU A 56 -14.95 -1.77 22.99
N LYS A 57 -14.69 -1.18 24.15
CA LYS A 57 -15.70 -0.47 24.93
C LYS A 57 -16.35 0.68 24.14
N THR A 58 -15.52 1.49 23.46
CA THR A 58 -16.02 2.67 22.74
C THR A 58 -16.87 2.27 21.54
N ILE A 59 -16.45 1.25 20.77
CA ILE A 59 -17.18 0.77 19.61
C ILE A 59 -18.50 0.08 20.02
N GLN A 60 -18.53 -0.68 21.12
CA GLN A 60 -19.72 -1.35 21.60
C GLN A 60 -20.82 -0.41 22.14
N LEU A 61 -20.46 0.83 22.47
CA LEU A 61 -21.46 1.88 22.83
C LEU A 61 -22.22 2.42 21.61
N GLU A 62 -21.78 2.05 20.40
CA GLU A 62 -22.35 2.52 19.15
C GLU A 62 -23.10 1.38 18.45
N ASN A 63 -24.22 1.72 17.82
CA ASN A 63 -24.97 0.76 16.99
C ASN A 63 -24.59 0.94 15.52
N PHE A 64 -23.59 0.21 15.04
CA PHE A 64 -23.20 0.20 13.64
C PHE A 64 -23.94 -0.89 12.86
N ASP A 65 -24.38 -0.57 11.64
CA ASP A 65 -24.86 -1.58 10.71
C ASP A 65 -23.69 -2.36 10.13
N PHE A 66 -22.60 -1.65 9.77
CA PHE A 66 -21.44 -2.20 9.10
C PHE A 66 -20.13 -1.64 9.67
N ALA A 67 -19.06 -2.40 9.50
CA ALA A 67 -17.73 -1.94 9.88
C ALA A 67 -16.68 -2.33 8.84
N ILE A 68 -15.69 -1.45 8.62
CA ILE A 68 -14.51 -1.68 7.78
C ILE A 68 -13.26 -1.38 8.61
N ASP A 69 -12.45 -2.40 8.89
CA ASP A 69 -11.19 -2.22 9.62
C ASP A 69 -10.00 -2.21 8.65
N MET A 70 -9.43 -1.02 8.45
CA MET A 70 -8.30 -0.78 7.56
C MET A 70 -6.95 -0.92 8.26
N ILE A 71 -6.93 -1.08 9.58
CA ILE A 71 -5.71 -1.09 10.40
C ILE A 71 -5.65 -2.27 11.38
N CYS A 72 -6.28 -3.38 11.02
CA CYS A 72 -6.10 -4.67 11.68
C CYS A 72 -4.81 -5.33 11.16
N PHE A 73 -3.73 -5.30 11.94
CA PHE A 73 -2.41 -5.73 11.48
C PHE A 73 -1.94 -7.08 12.05
N ASN A 74 -2.63 -7.67 13.02
CA ASN A 74 -2.24 -8.93 13.65
C ASN A 74 -3.42 -9.64 14.33
N ALA A 75 -3.19 -10.88 14.78
CA ALA A 75 -4.18 -11.72 15.45
C ALA A 75 -4.79 -11.05 16.70
N TYR A 76 -4.01 -10.34 17.49
CA TYR A 76 -4.51 -9.65 18.68
C TYR A 76 -5.53 -8.56 18.33
N GLN A 77 -5.24 -7.80 17.29
CA GLN A 77 -6.16 -6.78 16.78
C GLN A 77 -7.41 -7.42 16.14
N ALA A 78 -7.27 -8.56 15.44
CA ALA A 78 -8.40 -9.29 14.88
C ALA A 78 -9.38 -9.72 15.96
N LYS A 79 -8.88 -10.36 17.05
CA LYS A 79 -9.70 -10.73 18.22
C LYS A 79 -10.43 -9.52 18.84
N SER A 80 -9.76 -8.40 18.91
CA SER A 80 -10.35 -7.15 19.43
C SER A 80 -11.42 -6.59 18.48
N SER A 81 -11.23 -6.65 17.14
CA SER A 81 -12.25 -6.24 16.18
C SER A 81 -13.49 -7.13 16.25
N ILE A 82 -13.32 -8.44 16.35
CA ILE A 82 -14.44 -9.40 16.51
C ILE A 82 -15.29 -9.03 17.73
N LYS A 83 -14.65 -8.80 18.88
CA LYS A 83 -15.36 -8.37 20.10
C LYS A 83 -16.05 -7.04 19.96
N ALA A 84 -15.37 -6.05 19.35
CA ALA A 84 -15.89 -4.71 19.17
C ALA A 84 -17.11 -4.68 18.23
N PHE A 85 -17.06 -5.45 17.14
CA PHE A 85 -18.06 -5.46 16.06
C PHE A 85 -18.97 -6.71 16.04
N ARG A 86 -19.11 -7.42 17.14
CA ARG A 86 -19.89 -8.68 17.21
C ARG A 86 -21.35 -8.57 16.74
N ASN A 87 -21.93 -7.37 16.78
CA ASN A 87 -23.34 -7.13 16.48
C ASN A 87 -23.56 -6.48 15.10
N VAL A 88 -22.50 -6.27 14.29
CA VAL A 88 -22.67 -5.69 12.95
C VAL A 88 -23.25 -6.72 11.97
N LYS A 89 -23.95 -6.24 10.96
CA LYS A 89 -24.51 -7.07 9.88
C LYS A 89 -23.44 -7.54 8.89
N HIS A 90 -22.32 -6.80 8.78
CA HIS A 90 -21.19 -7.15 7.95
C HIS A 90 -19.93 -6.43 8.44
N PHE A 91 -18.84 -7.16 8.56
CA PHE A 91 -17.51 -6.69 8.93
C PHE A 91 -16.53 -6.96 7.77
N ILE A 92 -15.83 -5.94 7.30
CA ILE A 92 -14.81 -6.09 6.26
C ILE A 92 -13.44 -5.82 6.86
N MET A 93 -12.54 -6.81 6.75
CA MET A 93 -11.14 -6.67 7.17
C MET A 93 -10.23 -6.43 5.97
N CYS A 94 -9.45 -5.35 6.04
CA CYS A 94 -8.38 -5.11 5.08
C CYS A 94 -7.14 -5.94 5.44
N SER A 95 -6.91 -7.02 4.72
CA SER A 95 -5.70 -7.83 4.75
C SER A 95 -4.67 -7.35 3.73
N SER A 96 -3.93 -8.24 3.07
CA SER A 96 -2.94 -7.93 2.03
C SER A 96 -2.60 -9.17 1.20
N VAL A 97 -2.25 -9.00 -0.07
CA VAL A 97 -1.64 -10.07 -0.87
C VAL A 97 -0.27 -10.53 -0.33
N ALA A 98 0.35 -9.78 0.60
CA ALA A 98 1.58 -10.18 1.28
C ALA A 98 1.43 -11.51 2.05
N THR A 99 0.20 -11.93 2.37
CA THR A 99 -0.10 -13.24 2.97
C THR A 99 0.27 -14.40 2.06
N TYR A 100 0.28 -14.22 0.74
CA TYR A 100 0.71 -15.24 -0.24
C TYR A 100 2.22 -15.33 -0.42
N GLY A 101 2.96 -14.32 0.07
CA GLY A 101 4.43 -14.29 0.00
C GLY A 101 4.98 -13.96 -1.38
N ASN A 102 6.07 -14.65 -1.74
CA ASN A 102 6.83 -14.37 -2.97
C ASN A 102 7.19 -15.64 -3.76
N GLN A 103 6.63 -16.79 -3.39
CA GLN A 103 6.80 -18.07 -4.08
C GLN A 103 5.43 -18.53 -4.58
N TYR A 104 5.15 -18.26 -5.85
CA TYR A 104 3.85 -18.54 -6.47
C TYR A 104 3.84 -19.86 -7.21
N ASN A 105 2.82 -20.70 -6.98
CA ASN A 105 2.62 -21.94 -7.71
C ASN A 105 2.21 -21.67 -9.17
N SER A 106 1.46 -20.59 -9.38
CA SER A 106 1.02 -20.12 -10.69
C SER A 106 0.81 -18.60 -10.69
N LEU A 107 0.86 -18.00 -11.86
CA LEU A 107 0.54 -16.60 -12.11
C LEU A 107 -0.50 -16.49 -13.23
N PRO A 108 -1.55 -15.70 -13.10
CA PRO A 108 -1.90 -14.89 -11.91
C PRO A 108 -2.26 -15.74 -10.69
N THR A 109 -1.82 -15.31 -9.50
CA THR A 109 -2.18 -15.94 -8.23
C THR A 109 -3.65 -15.65 -7.90
N ASN A 110 -4.40 -16.65 -7.45
CA ASN A 110 -5.80 -16.53 -7.00
C ASN A 110 -5.93 -16.81 -5.50
N GLU A 111 -7.17 -16.76 -4.99
CA GLU A 111 -7.48 -16.94 -3.57
C GLU A 111 -7.20 -18.35 -3.04
N ASP A 112 -7.10 -19.36 -3.91
CA ASP A 112 -6.80 -20.76 -3.54
C ASP A 112 -5.31 -21.01 -3.32
N HIS A 113 -4.46 -20.01 -3.63
CA HIS A 113 -3.03 -20.13 -3.42
C HIS A 113 -2.70 -20.32 -1.93
N PRO A 114 -1.79 -21.25 -1.57
CA PRO A 114 -1.37 -21.44 -0.19
C PRO A 114 -0.80 -20.17 0.44
N ILE A 115 -1.13 -19.93 1.70
CA ILE A 115 -0.59 -18.84 2.50
C ILE A 115 0.87 -19.14 2.85
N ARG A 116 1.81 -18.32 2.34
CA ARG A 116 3.26 -18.50 2.49
C ARG A 116 3.95 -17.13 2.66
N PRO A 117 3.62 -16.35 3.69
CA PRO A 117 4.23 -15.04 3.89
C PRO A 117 5.74 -15.14 4.06
N TYR A 118 6.48 -14.13 3.59
CA TYR A 118 7.94 -14.11 3.67
C TYR A 118 8.47 -13.14 4.75
N ASP A 119 7.63 -12.25 5.27
CA ASP A 119 7.99 -11.23 6.25
C ASP A 119 6.98 -11.15 7.40
N ASP A 120 7.36 -10.46 8.47
CA ASP A 120 6.51 -10.30 9.65
C ASP A 120 5.16 -9.63 9.34
N TYR A 121 5.13 -8.71 8.36
CA TYR A 121 3.88 -8.07 7.97
C TYR A 121 2.91 -9.08 7.35
N GLY A 122 3.38 -9.89 6.42
CA GLY A 122 2.59 -10.94 5.79
C GLY A 122 2.15 -12.01 6.79
N HIS A 123 3.04 -12.45 7.69
CA HIS A 123 2.72 -13.40 8.76
C HIS A 123 1.63 -12.87 9.69
N ASN A 124 1.79 -11.66 10.20
CA ASN A 124 0.81 -11.04 11.09
C ASN A 124 -0.57 -10.85 10.42
N LYS A 125 -0.61 -10.50 9.12
CA LYS A 125 -1.86 -10.41 8.37
C LYS A 125 -2.51 -11.78 8.16
N ALA A 126 -1.72 -12.81 7.86
CA ALA A 126 -2.21 -14.18 7.71
C ALA A 126 -2.82 -14.73 9.01
N GLU A 127 -2.18 -14.48 10.15
CA GLU A 127 -2.74 -14.84 11.46
C GLU A 127 -4.07 -14.12 11.75
N ALA A 128 -4.17 -12.83 11.39
CA ALA A 128 -5.41 -12.07 11.51
C ALA A 128 -6.52 -12.64 10.62
N ASP A 129 -6.20 -13.05 9.39
CA ASP A 129 -7.12 -13.71 8.46
C ASP A 129 -7.67 -15.00 9.07
N VAL A 130 -6.79 -15.87 9.60
CA VAL A 130 -7.18 -17.15 10.24
C VAL A 130 -8.12 -16.89 11.40
N ILE A 131 -7.80 -15.98 12.31
CA ILE A 131 -8.65 -15.66 13.48
C ILE A 131 -10.06 -15.20 13.06
N CYS A 132 -10.14 -14.37 12.02
CA CYS A 132 -11.44 -13.90 11.53
C CYS A 132 -12.26 -15.01 10.86
N MET A 133 -11.60 -15.87 10.07
CA MET A 133 -12.29 -16.98 9.40
C MET A 133 -12.72 -18.07 10.40
N GLU A 134 -11.91 -18.40 11.39
CA GLU A 134 -12.29 -19.30 12.46
C GLU A 134 -13.52 -18.81 13.24
N GLU A 135 -13.60 -17.49 13.48
CA GLU A 135 -14.76 -16.91 14.18
C GLU A 135 -16.03 -16.95 13.31
N TYR A 136 -15.88 -16.78 11.98
CA TYR A 136 -16.98 -17.00 11.04
C TYR A 136 -17.46 -18.46 11.08
N GLU A 137 -16.55 -19.43 11.01
CA GLU A 137 -16.89 -20.86 10.98
C GLU A 137 -17.52 -21.34 12.31
N LYS A 138 -17.00 -20.86 13.45
CA LYS A 138 -17.43 -21.30 14.79
C LYS A 138 -18.69 -20.60 15.27
N ASN A 139 -18.81 -19.30 15.02
CA ASN A 139 -19.79 -18.43 15.66
C ASN A 139 -20.62 -17.59 14.66
N GLY A 140 -20.37 -17.75 13.35
CA GLY A 140 -21.10 -17.02 12.31
C GLY A 140 -20.76 -15.51 12.25
N PHE A 141 -19.56 -15.10 12.72
CA PHE A 141 -19.16 -13.69 12.64
C PHE A 141 -19.12 -13.22 11.18
N PRO A 142 -19.87 -12.17 10.78
CA PRO A 142 -20.13 -11.85 9.36
C PRO A 142 -18.95 -11.15 8.70
N VAL A 143 -17.79 -11.80 8.61
CA VAL A 143 -16.57 -11.23 8.05
C VAL A 143 -16.40 -11.49 6.57
N THR A 144 -15.85 -10.48 5.87
CA THR A 144 -15.21 -10.62 4.54
C THR A 144 -13.79 -10.09 4.62
N ILE A 145 -12.84 -10.82 4.04
CA ILE A 145 -11.43 -10.43 4.00
C ILE A 145 -11.11 -9.90 2.61
N VAL A 146 -10.55 -8.69 2.52
CA VAL A 146 -10.08 -8.10 1.27
C VAL A 146 -8.55 -8.02 1.31
N LYS A 147 -7.89 -8.56 0.29
CA LYS A 147 -6.43 -8.62 0.13
C LYS A 147 -5.96 -7.68 -1.00
N PRO A 148 -5.66 -6.41 -0.71
CA PRO A 148 -5.17 -5.48 -1.72
C PRO A 148 -3.81 -5.86 -2.28
N ALA A 149 -3.62 -5.69 -3.59
CA ALA A 149 -2.33 -5.59 -4.26
C ALA A 149 -1.69 -4.21 -3.99
N ALA A 150 -0.77 -3.75 -4.84
CA ALA A 150 -0.14 -2.44 -4.66
C ALA A 150 -1.13 -1.30 -4.98
N VAL A 151 -1.51 -0.54 -3.94
CA VAL A 151 -2.47 0.57 -4.06
C VAL A 151 -1.75 1.91 -3.96
N TYR A 152 -1.72 2.66 -5.06
CA TYR A 152 -1.18 4.02 -5.12
C TYR A 152 -2.29 5.08 -5.02
N GLY A 153 -1.92 6.32 -4.75
CA GLY A 153 -2.92 7.40 -4.67
C GLY A 153 -2.39 8.65 -3.96
N PRO A 154 -3.20 9.72 -3.89
CA PRO A 154 -2.75 11.04 -3.42
C PRO A 154 -2.27 11.11 -1.97
N LYS A 155 -2.53 10.10 -1.16
CA LYS A 155 -2.07 10.05 0.25
C LYS A 155 -0.88 9.13 0.48
N PHE A 156 -0.59 8.24 -0.46
CA PHE A 156 0.58 7.37 -0.43
C PHE A 156 1.68 7.89 -1.35
N GLY A 157 1.32 8.34 -2.56
CA GLY A 157 2.23 8.66 -3.64
C GLY A 157 2.28 7.57 -4.69
N LEU A 158 3.36 7.55 -5.44
CA LEU A 158 3.68 6.54 -6.45
C LEU A 158 4.73 5.58 -5.91
N PHE A 159 4.67 4.32 -6.34
CA PHE A 159 5.66 3.32 -5.96
C PHE A 159 7.02 3.58 -6.61
N ARG A 160 8.05 3.05 -5.95
CA ARG A 160 9.43 3.00 -6.44
C ARG A 160 9.91 1.55 -6.39
N GLN A 161 10.53 1.07 -7.48
CA GLN A 161 11.05 -0.29 -7.53
C GLN A 161 12.26 -0.47 -6.61
N VAL A 162 13.27 0.39 -6.75
CA VAL A 162 14.55 0.29 -6.03
C VAL A 162 14.65 1.35 -4.94
N GLY A 163 14.72 0.93 -3.69
CA GLY A 163 14.77 1.80 -2.51
C GLY A 163 13.44 1.87 -1.75
N PRO A 164 13.20 2.92 -0.96
CA PRO A 164 11.95 3.06 -0.21
C PRO A 164 10.75 3.13 -1.17
N SER A 165 9.82 2.19 -1.06
CA SER A 165 8.70 2.05 -2.01
C SER A 165 7.78 3.28 -2.11
N SER A 166 7.75 4.11 -1.08
CA SER A 166 6.96 5.36 -1.04
C SER A 166 7.78 6.61 -1.33
N ASP A 167 9.04 6.48 -1.73
CA ASP A 167 9.88 7.63 -2.08
C ASP A 167 9.56 8.12 -3.49
N ILE A 168 8.85 9.23 -3.60
CA ILE A 168 8.42 9.84 -4.86
C ILE A 168 9.48 10.77 -5.48
N SER A 169 10.66 10.93 -4.88
CA SER A 169 11.72 11.82 -5.40
C SER A 169 12.25 11.42 -6.79
N TRP A 170 11.97 10.20 -7.26
CA TRP A 170 12.27 9.78 -8.63
C TRP A 170 11.48 10.57 -9.70
N VAL A 171 10.33 11.16 -9.36
CA VAL A 171 9.58 12.07 -10.22
C VAL A 171 10.42 13.35 -10.49
N ASP A 172 11.07 13.90 -9.48
CA ASP A 172 11.96 15.04 -9.62
C ASP A 172 13.22 14.69 -10.46
N ARG A 173 13.71 13.44 -10.38
CA ARG A 173 14.79 12.96 -11.26
C ARG A 173 14.39 13.04 -12.73
N ILE A 174 13.19 12.58 -13.09
CA ILE A 174 12.68 12.71 -14.48
C ILE A 174 12.64 14.16 -14.88
N ARG A 175 12.09 15.05 -14.04
CA ARG A 175 12.02 16.50 -14.30
C ARG A 175 13.39 17.14 -14.55
N LYS A 176 14.41 16.65 -13.86
CA LYS A 176 15.81 17.10 -14.01
C LYS A 176 16.55 16.41 -15.17
N GLY A 177 15.91 15.49 -15.89
CA GLY A 177 16.55 14.72 -16.97
C GLY A 177 17.58 13.71 -16.49
N LYS A 178 17.45 13.25 -15.24
CA LYS A 178 18.34 12.26 -14.64
C LYS A 178 17.83 10.85 -14.88
N PRO A 179 18.72 9.90 -15.21
CA PRO A 179 18.31 8.51 -15.40
C PRO A 179 17.77 7.88 -14.11
N LEU A 180 16.93 6.86 -14.27
CA LEU A 180 16.37 6.04 -13.16
C LEU A 180 16.99 4.65 -13.16
N ILE A 181 17.18 4.07 -11.99
CA ILE A 181 17.57 2.67 -11.83
C ILE A 181 16.32 1.79 -11.87
N VAL A 182 16.40 0.70 -12.63
CA VAL A 182 15.49 -0.45 -12.55
C VAL A 182 16.28 -1.68 -12.11
N CYS A 183 15.61 -2.60 -11.40
CA CYS A 183 16.21 -3.86 -11.00
C CYS A 183 16.23 -4.81 -12.20
N ASP A 184 17.39 -5.43 -12.45
CA ASP A 184 17.66 -6.26 -13.63
C ASP A 184 17.30 -5.51 -14.92
N ASP A 185 16.42 -6.06 -15.75
CA ASP A 185 15.96 -5.47 -17.01
C ASP A 185 14.70 -4.61 -16.87
N GLY A 186 14.15 -4.46 -15.65
CA GLY A 186 12.91 -3.73 -15.38
C GLY A 186 11.63 -4.41 -15.88
N ASN A 187 11.67 -5.67 -16.31
CA ASN A 187 10.55 -6.41 -16.90
C ASN A 187 9.75 -7.24 -15.88
N ALA A 188 10.04 -7.12 -14.59
CA ALA A 188 9.21 -7.74 -13.55
C ALA A 188 7.77 -7.20 -13.62
N LYS A 189 6.80 -8.13 -13.65
CA LYS A 189 5.36 -7.84 -13.87
C LYS A 189 4.66 -7.60 -12.56
N HIS A 190 3.91 -6.50 -12.46
CA HIS A 190 3.17 -6.09 -11.29
C HIS A 190 1.81 -5.49 -11.63
N GLN A 191 1.01 -5.24 -10.58
CA GLN A 191 -0.28 -4.57 -10.69
C GLN A 191 -0.32 -3.39 -9.73
N PHE A 192 -0.85 -2.26 -10.21
CA PHE A 192 -1.00 -1.04 -9.42
C PHE A 192 -2.43 -0.53 -9.59
N ILE A 193 -3.17 -0.42 -8.50
CA ILE A 193 -4.55 0.07 -8.51
C ILE A 193 -4.62 1.43 -7.82
N HIS A 194 -5.41 2.36 -8.39
CA HIS A 194 -5.65 3.65 -7.76
C HIS A 194 -6.54 3.50 -6.51
N ALA A 195 -6.30 4.31 -5.48
CA ALA A 195 -7.03 4.23 -4.22
C ALA A 195 -8.55 4.42 -4.37
N ASP A 196 -9.00 5.23 -5.34
CA ASP A 196 -10.43 5.43 -5.59
C ASP A 196 -11.07 4.19 -6.21
N ASP A 197 -10.39 3.51 -7.14
CA ASP A 197 -10.84 2.23 -7.69
C ASP A 197 -10.80 1.12 -6.63
N ALA A 198 -9.77 1.12 -5.77
CA ALA A 198 -9.69 0.18 -4.65
C ALA A 198 -10.87 0.32 -3.68
N ALA A 199 -11.37 1.54 -3.46
CA ALA A 199 -12.53 1.80 -2.61
C ALA A 199 -13.82 1.14 -3.14
N LEU A 200 -13.95 0.93 -4.46
CA LEU A 200 -15.10 0.27 -5.08
C LEU A 200 -15.28 -1.16 -4.55
N ALA A 201 -14.17 -1.89 -4.29
CA ALA A 201 -14.22 -3.23 -3.74
C ALA A 201 -14.83 -3.23 -2.34
N PHE A 202 -14.31 -2.42 -1.43
CA PHE A 202 -14.80 -2.37 -0.05
C PHE A 202 -16.26 -1.93 0.06
N VAL A 203 -16.62 -0.89 -0.67
CA VAL A 203 -17.99 -0.36 -0.65
C VAL A 203 -18.96 -1.27 -1.41
N GLY A 204 -18.51 -1.91 -2.49
CA GLY A 204 -19.31 -2.86 -3.25
C GLY A 204 -19.61 -4.16 -2.50
N ILE A 205 -18.69 -4.63 -1.66
CA ILE A 205 -18.88 -5.81 -0.79
C ILE A 205 -19.89 -5.52 0.32
N LEU A 206 -19.96 -4.29 0.79
CA LEU A 206 -20.69 -3.94 2.02
C LEU A 206 -22.18 -4.32 1.95
N GLY A 207 -22.62 -5.20 2.87
CA GLY A 207 -23.99 -5.68 2.97
C GLY A 207 -24.36 -6.85 2.03
N LYS A 208 -23.44 -7.31 1.16
CA LYS A 208 -23.66 -8.48 0.31
C LYS A 208 -23.51 -9.77 1.11
N LYS A 209 -24.61 -10.50 1.33
CA LYS A 209 -24.61 -11.73 2.15
C LYS A 209 -23.69 -12.82 1.58
N HIS A 210 -23.63 -12.98 0.25
CA HIS A 210 -22.79 -14.00 -0.39
C HIS A 210 -21.28 -13.70 -0.28
N CYS A 211 -20.90 -12.46 0.10
CA CYS A 211 -19.51 -12.13 0.37
C CYS A 211 -19.07 -12.48 1.80
N ILE A 212 -20.01 -12.76 2.72
CA ILE A 212 -19.70 -13.14 4.09
C ILE A 212 -19.02 -14.52 4.10
N GLY A 213 -17.95 -14.66 4.87
CA GLY A 213 -17.12 -15.87 4.91
C GLY A 213 -16.19 -16.02 3.71
N GLN A 214 -16.04 -14.98 2.89
CA GLN A 214 -15.18 -15.01 1.71
C GLN A 214 -13.91 -14.18 1.90
N ASN A 215 -12.88 -14.56 1.15
CA ASN A 215 -11.72 -13.70 0.95
C ASN A 215 -11.60 -13.33 -0.54
N TYR A 216 -11.14 -12.10 -0.80
CA TYR A 216 -11.01 -11.54 -2.14
C TYR A 216 -9.66 -10.89 -2.35
N ILE A 217 -9.01 -11.21 -3.45
CA ILE A 217 -7.87 -10.44 -3.95
C ILE A 217 -8.40 -9.20 -4.67
N MET A 218 -7.88 -8.04 -4.31
CA MET A 218 -8.23 -6.76 -4.91
C MET A 218 -7.05 -6.22 -5.71
N ALA A 219 -7.13 -6.35 -7.02
CA ALA A 219 -6.14 -5.92 -8.00
C ALA A 219 -6.84 -5.44 -9.29
N PRO A 220 -6.20 -4.66 -10.15
CA PRO A 220 -6.72 -4.42 -11.50
C PRO A 220 -6.51 -5.67 -12.37
N GLU A 221 -7.23 -5.77 -13.49
CA GLU A 221 -6.94 -6.80 -14.49
C GLU A 221 -5.60 -6.52 -15.20
N GLY A 222 -5.00 -7.60 -15.73
CA GLY A 222 -3.72 -7.53 -16.44
C GLY A 222 -2.53 -7.29 -15.49
N TYR A 223 -1.46 -6.85 -16.08
CA TYR A 223 -0.23 -6.47 -15.37
C TYR A 223 0.55 -5.45 -16.21
N ILE A 224 1.51 -4.79 -15.59
CA ILE A 224 2.49 -3.95 -16.25
C ILE A 224 3.89 -4.27 -15.74
N THR A 225 4.91 -3.95 -16.52
CA THR A 225 6.31 -4.03 -16.10
C THR A 225 6.73 -2.73 -15.39
N TRP A 226 7.84 -2.78 -14.65
CA TRP A 226 8.40 -1.56 -14.07
C TRP A 226 8.87 -0.57 -15.14
N ASN A 227 9.33 -1.07 -16.30
CA ASN A 227 9.65 -0.21 -17.44
C ASN A 227 8.43 0.56 -17.92
N GLU A 228 7.29 -0.11 -18.12
CA GLU A 228 6.03 0.53 -18.51
C GLU A 228 5.54 1.50 -17.45
N TYR A 229 5.67 1.16 -16.17
CA TYR A 229 5.33 2.05 -15.05
C TYR A 229 6.12 3.36 -15.10
N HIS A 230 7.45 3.28 -15.26
CA HIS A 230 8.29 4.48 -15.33
C HIS A 230 8.08 5.27 -16.62
N ARG A 231 7.89 4.61 -17.79
CA ARG A 231 7.57 5.27 -19.05
C ARG A 231 6.24 6.01 -19.01
N THR A 232 5.22 5.42 -18.33
CA THR A 232 3.95 6.12 -18.11
C THR A 232 4.16 7.41 -17.31
N ALA A 233 4.97 7.37 -16.26
CA ALA A 233 5.30 8.59 -15.52
C ALA A 233 6.08 9.61 -16.35
N MET A 234 7.02 9.16 -17.21
CA MET A 234 7.74 10.04 -18.14
C MET A 234 6.79 10.73 -19.11
N LYS A 235 5.80 10.00 -19.63
CA LYS A 235 4.75 10.56 -20.48
C LYS A 235 3.94 11.63 -19.75
N VAL A 236 3.52 11.37 -18.52
CA VAL A 236 2.78 12.33 -17.67
C VAL A 236 3.60 13.59 -17.41
N ILE A 237 4.91 13.45 -17.16
CA ILE A 237 5.81 14.55 -16.85
C ILE A 237 6.24 15.32 -18.12
N GLY A 238 6.07 14.71 -19.29
CA GLY A 238 6.49 15.28 -20.59
C GLY A 238 8.00 15.25 -20.81
N ARG A 239 8.71 14.31 -20.17
CA ARG A 239 10.16 14.18 -20.33
C ARG A 239 10.62 12.73 -20.21
N GLU A 240 11.34 12.26 -21.21
CA GLU A 240 11.98 10.96 -21.21
C GLU A 240 13.35 11.00 -20.54
N VAL A 241 13.68 9.94 -19.82
CA VAL A 241 15.00 9.70 -19.25
C VAL A 241 15.39 8.23 -19.45
N GLU A 242 16.68 7.95 -19.39
CA GLU A 242 17.22 6.61 -19.48
C GLU A 242 16.79 5.76 -18.29
N LEU A 243 16.35 4.51 -18.53
CA LEU A 243 16.19 3.47 -17.52
C LEU A 243 17.46 2.61 -17.52
N VAL A 244 18.18 2.62 -16.40
CA VAL A 244 19.44 1.89 -16.24
C VAL A 244 19.18 0.61 -15.46
N GLY A 245 19.27 -0.53 -16.15
CA GLY A 245 19.18 -1.86 -15.55
C GLY A 245 20.38 -2.13 -14.65
N VAL A 246 20.13 -2.49 -13.40
CA VAL A 246 21.18 -2.90 -12.46
C VAL A 246 20.86 -4.28 -11.92
N PRO A 247 21.74 -5.28 -12.11
CA PRO A 247 21.50 -6.63 -11.63
C PRO A 247 21.14 -6.67 -10.14
N LEU A 248 20.14 -7.49 -9.77
CA LEU A 248 19.70 -7.66 -8.39
C LEU A 248 20.88 -7.98 -7.47
N SER A 249 21.77 -8.90 -7.90
CA SER A 249 22.98 -9.27 -7.17
C SER A 249 23.92 -8.09 -6.90
N ASN A 250 23.97 -7.11 -7.79
CA ASN A 250 24.73 -5.88 -7.59
C ASN A 250 24.05 -4.94 -6.60
N LEU A 251 22.71 -4.80 -6.69
CA LEU A 251 21.92 -3.98 -5.75
C LEU A 251 22.00 -4.53 -4.31
N GLU A 252 22.04 -5.85 -4.14
CA GLU A 252 22.16 -6.49 -2.81
C GLU A 252 23.48 -6.20 -2.09
N ILE A 253 24.57 -5.98 -2.84
CA ILE A 253 25.87 -5.60 -2.28
C ILE A 253 25.79 -4.20 -1.64
N LEU A 254 24.90 -3.35 -2.15
CA LEU A 254 24.71 -1.98 -1.67
C LEU A 254 23.68 -1.97 -0.54
N LYS A 255 23.98 -1.24 0.55
CA LYS A 255 23.03 -1.05 1.64
C LYS A 255 21.99 0.02 1.27
N ILE A 256 21.17 -0.25 0.26
CA ILE A 256 20.09 0.65 -0.14
C ILE A 256 19.02 0.65 0.95
N PRO A 257 18.58 1.82 1.43
CA PRO A 257 17.53 1.89 2.44
C PRO A 257 16.23 1.22 1.97
N SER A 258 15.59 0.43 2.84
CA SER A 258 14.29 -0.23 2.56
C SER A 258 14.29 -1.05 1.27
N PHE A 259 15.38 -1.78 1.00
CA PHE A 259 15.54 -2.57 -0.22
C PHE A 259 14.77 -3.90 -0.21
N ASP A 260 14.26 -4.33 0.95
CA ASP A 260 13.67 -5.66 1.12
C ASP A 260 12.46 -5.90 0.22
N LEU A 261 11.63 -4.88 -0.01
CA LEU A 261 10.50 -4.99 -0.92
C LEU A 261 10.94 -5.19 -2.38
N CYS A 262 12.00 -4.50 -2.82
CA CYS A 262 12.60 -4.75 -4.14
C CYS A 262 13.13 -6.17 -4.21
N ARG A 263 13.99 -6.58 -3.28
CA ARG A 263 14.62 -7.90 -3.24
C ARG A 263 13.61 -9.04 -3.30
N ASN A 264 12.54 -8.95 -2.52
CA ASN A 264 11.63 -10.06 -2.32
C ASN A 264 10.41 -10.06 -3.25
N ILE A 265 9.94 -8.89 -3.68
CA ILE A 265 8.72 -8.74 -4.47
C ILE A 265 8.98 -8.05 -5.81
N PHE A 266 9.51 -6.81 -5.80
CA PHE A 266 9.53 -5.97 -7.01
C PHE A 266 10.56 -6.38 -8.07
N SER A 267 11.52 -7.23 -7.73
CA SER A 267 12.43 -7.87 -8.68
C SER A 267 11.84 -9.10 -9.38
N ARG A 268 10.66 -9.57 -8.98
CA ARG A 268 10.03 -10.80 -9.46
C ARG A 268 8.68 -10.51 -10.07
N HIS A 269 8.16 -11.42 -10.89
CA HIS A 269 6.77 -11.36 -11.32
C HIS A 269 5.84 -11.59 -10.12
N SER A 270 4.92 -10.67 -9.89
CA SER A 270 3.94 -10.72 -8.81
C SER A 270 2.65 -10.05 -9.26
N TYR A 271 1.68 -10.85 -9.70
CA TYR A 271 0.37 -10.38 -10.14
C TYR A 271 -0.72 -11.42 -9.84
N TYR A 272 -1.94 -10.95 -9.69
CA TYR A 272 -3.04 -11.66 -9.06
C TYR A 272 -4.30 -11.64 -9.91
N SER A 273 -5.17 -12.63 -9.71
CA SER A 273 -6.50 -12.67 -10.33
C SER A 273 -7.51 -11.97 -9.43
N CYS A 274 -8.26 -11.04 -9.99
CA CYS A 274 -9.40 -10.40 -9.32
C CYS A 274 -10.75 -10.96 -9.81
N LYS A 275 -10.76 -12.06 -10.55
CA LYS A 275 -11.97 -12.61 -11.20
C LYS A 275 -13.07 -12.93 -10.20
N LYS A 276 -12.74 -13.51 -9.04
CA LYS A 276 -13.71 -13.81 -7.98
C LYS A 276 -14.37 -12.53 -7.47
N LEU A 277 -13.58 -11.51 -7.17
CA LEU A 277 -14.10 -10.22 -6.72
C LEU A 277 -15.00 -9.57 -7.78
N MET A 278 -14.59 -9.55 -9.03
CA MET A 278 -15.38 -8.96 -10.12
C MET A 278 -16.70 -9.72 -10.38
N HIS A 279 -16.71 -11.05 -10.22
CA HIS A 279 -17.91 -11.86 -10.34
C HIS A 279 -18.90 -11.55 -9.21
N ASP A 280 -18.44 -11.55 -7.95
CA ASP A 280 -19.31 -11.40 -6.78
C ASP A 280 -19.69 -9.94 -6.51
N VAL A 281 -18.87 -9.01 -7.00
CA VAL A 281 -19.01 -7.56 -6.81
C VAL A 281 -18.90 -6.84 -8.15
N PRO A 282 -19.96 -6.88 -9.00
CA PRO A 282 -19.94 -6.24 -10.32
C PRO A 282 -19.69 -4.72 -10.28
N GLU A 283 -19.89 -4.07 -9.13
CA GLU A 283 -19.56 -2.66 -8.92
C GLU A 283 -18.04 -2.40 -8.88
N PHE A 284 -17.24 -3.43 -8.63
CA PHE A 284 -15.78 -3.34 -8.70
C PHE A 284 -15.32 -3.34 -10.15
N GLN A 285 -15.32 -2.16 -10.75
CA GLN A 285 -14.85 -1.91 -12.11
C GLN A 285 -13.79 -0.81 -12.08
N PRO A 286 -12.50 -1.16 -11.88
CA PRO A 286 -11.40 -0.21 -11.92
C PRO A 286 -11.36 0.49 -13.30
N LYS A 287 -11.42 1.82 -13.32
CA LYS A 287 -11.49 2.64 -14.54
C LYS A 287 -10.39 3.68 -14.64
N ILE A 288 -9.70 3.94 -13.54
CA ILE A 288 -8.63 4.94 -13.51
C ILE A 288 -7.39 4.33 -14.17
N SER A 289 -7.06 4.81 -15.36
CA SER A 289 -5.84 4.39 -16.04
C SER A 289 -4.61 4.77 -15.22
N LEU A 290 -3.51 4.01 -15.38
CA LEU A 290 -2.26 4.34 -14.68
C LEU A 290 -1.81 5.77 -14.99
N GLU A 291 -1.93 6.22 -16.24
CA GLU A 291 -1.57 7.56 -16.68
C GLU A 291 -2.39 8.63 -15.95
N SER A 292 -3.72 8.53 -15.96
CA SER A 292 -4.59 9.50 -15.28
C SER A 292 -4.41 9.50 -13.76
N GLY A 293 -4.21 8.33 -13.17
CA GLY A 293 -3.95 8.19 -11.74
C GLY A 293 -2.58 8.77 -11.34
N MET A 294 -1.53 8.56 -12.14
CA MET A 294 -0.22 9.17 -11.92
C MET A 294 -0.29 10.70 -12.02
N GLN A 295 -0.99 11.23 -13.02
CA GLN A 295 -1.21 12.67 -13.17
C GLN A 295 -1.85 13.25 -11.90
N GLN A 296 -2.95 12.64 -11.43
CA GLN A 296 -3.65 13.09 -10.21
C GLN A 296 -2.74 13.08 -8.98
N VAL A 297 -1.91 12.05 -8.83
CA VAL A 297 -0.97 11.93 -7.70
C VAL A 297 0.10 13.02 -7.78
N ILE A 298 0.74 13.16 -8.94
CA ILE A 298 1.79 14.15 -9.16
C ILE A 298 1.27 15.57 -8.91
N ASP A 299 0.12 15.93 -9.49
CA ASP A 299 -0.51 17.25 -9.28
C ASP A 299 -0.84 17.52 -7.81
N THR A 300 -1.30 16.48 -7.10
CA THR A 300 -1.61 16.60 -5.68
C THR A 300 -0.36 16.79 -4.83
N MET A 301 0.71 16.06 -5.14
CA MET A 301 2.00 16.18 -4.44
C MET A 301 2.67 17.52 -4.73
N ASP A 302 2.56 18.04 -5.95
CA ASP A 302 3.07 19.37 -6.33
C ASP A 302 2.36 20.49 -5.56
N ARG A 303 1.03 20.48 -5.58
CA ARG A 303 0.24 21.47 -4.82
C ARG A 303 0.57 21.50 -3.33
N LYS A 304 1.01 20.38 -2.77
CA LYS A 304 1.40 20.24 -1.38
C LYS A 304 2.90 20.39 -1.14
N ASN A 305 3.69 20.64 -2.19
CA ASN A 305 5.14 20.67 -2.15
C ASN A 305 5.75 19.41 -1.48
N GLN A 306 5.26 18.23 -1.89
CA GLN A 306 5.62 16.94 -1.27
C GLN A 306 6.56 16.09 -2.14
N ILE A 307 6.93 16.54 -3.34
CA ILE A 307 7.95 15.87 -4.16
C ILE A 307 9.32 16.35 -3.72
N PRO A 308 10.15 15.49 -3.10
CA PRO A 308 11.44 15.90 -2.57
C PRO A 308 12.45 16.19 -3.68
N ASP A 309 13.39 17.10 -3.44
CA ASP A 309 14.54 17.32 -4.31
C ASP A 309 15.41 16.05 -4.38
N SER A 310 15.54 15.52 -5.59
CA SER A 310 16.27 14.29 -5.87
C SER A 310 17.78 14.43 -5.70
N ASP A 311 18.34 15.62 -5.87
CA ASP A 311 19.78 15.88 -5.71
C ASP A 311 20.20 15.63 -4.25
N TYR A 312 19.30 15.93 -3.35
CA TYR A 312 19.53 15.72 -1.93
C TYR A 312 19.16 14.29 -1.45
N LYS A 313 18.03 13.75 -1.94
CA LYS A 313 17.51 12.46 -1.49
C LYS A 313 18.17 11.27 -2.18
N ASN A 314 18.45 11.36 -3.47
CA ASN A 314 18.82 10.22 -4.31
C ASN A 314 20.21 10.33 -4.94
N TYR A 315 21.13 11.08 -4.31
CA TYR A 315 22.53 11.13 -4.76
C TYR A 315 23.20 9.73 -4.85
N TRP A 316 22.70 8.74 -4.10
CA TRP A 316 23.16 7.36 -4.14
C TRP A 316 22.89 6.71 -5.51
N GLU A 317 21.78 7.05 -6.14
CA GLU A 317 21.38 6.54 -7.43
C GLU A 317 22.36 7.01 -8.52
N ASP A 318 22.75 8.29 -8.50
CA ASP A 318 23.75 8.83 -9.41
C ASP A 318 25.10 8.10 -9.31
N GLN A 319 25.50 7.67 -8.11
CA GLN A 319 26.73 6.92 -7.90
C GLN A 319 26.66 5.49 -8.46
N ILE A 320 25.52 4.82 -8.30
CA ILE A 320 25.29 3.49 -8.85
C ILE A 320 25.29 3.55 -10.37
N ILE A 321 24.52 4.47 -10.97
CA ILE A 321 24.45 4.65 -12.41
C ILE A 321 25.83 4.94 -13.01
N LYS A 322 26.58 5.83 -12.37
CA LYS A 322 27.95 6.12 -12.79
C LYS A 322 28.85 4.90 -12.77
N ALA A 323 28.73 4.06 -11.74
CA ALA A 323 29.56 2.87 -11.62
C ALA A 323 29.18 1.81 -12.66
N GLU A 324 27.90 1.58 -12.89
CA GLU A 324 27.43 0.64 -13.93
C GLU A 324 27.93 1.08 -15.31
N LYS A 325 27.80 2.36 -15.68
CA LYS A 325 28.23 2.89 -16.99
C LYS A 325 29.73 2.76 -17.25
N ILE A 326 30.56 2.77 -16.21
CA ILE A 326 32.04 2.66 -16.38
C ILE A 326 32.58 1.29 -15.98
N GLY A 327 31.73 0.29 -15.76
CA GLY A 327 32.12 -1.08 -15.42
C GLY A 327 32.94 -1.18 -14.11
N LYS A 328 32.80 -0.22 -13.19
CA LYS A 328 33.53 -0.26 -11.92
C LYS A 328 32.87 -1.20 -10.92
N PRO A 329 33.68 -2.07 -10.24
CA PRO A 329 33.14 -2.96 -9.21
C PRO A 329 32.44 -2.16 -8.10
N LEU A 330 31.14 -2.43 -7.88
CA LEU A 330 30.31 -1.78 -6.86
C LEU A 330 30.83 -1.97 -5.42
N LYS A 331 31.68 -2.99 -5.18
CA LYS A 331 32.38 -3.20 -3.90
C LYS A 331 33.19 -1.98 -3.43
N ARG A 332 33.70 -1.16 -4.37
CA ARG A 332 34.40 0.12 -4.02
C ARG A 332 33.45 1.22 -3.58
N ILE A 333 32.23 1.22 -4.07
CA ILE A 333 31.19 2.20 -3.69
C ILE A 333 30.69 1.93 -2.26
N LYS A 334 30.62 0.67 -1.84
CA LYS A 334 30.18 0.28 -0.48
C LYS A 334 30.92 1.02 0.63
N ARG A 335 32.23 1.27 0.48
CA ARG A 335 33.05 2.01 1.48
C ARG A 335 32.73 3.50 1.52
N SER A 336 32.41 4.13 0.38
CA SER A 336 32.05 5.56 0.33
C SER A 336 30.60 5.82 0.75
N PHE A 337 29.72 4.86 0.54
CA PHE A 337 28.28 4.91 0.82
C PHE A 337 27.96 4.87 2.32
N SER A 338 28.57 3.92 3.06
CA SER A 338 28.41 3.79 4.52
C SER A 338 28.89 5.04 5.27
N PHE A 339 29.96 5.69 4.78
CA PHE A 339 30.54 6.86 5.43
C PHE A 339 29.68 8.13 5.25
N LYS A 340 29.01 8.28 4.09
CA LYS A 340 28.17 9.46 3.78
C LYS A 340 26.76 9.35 4.39
N ILE A 341 26.15 8.16 4.40
CA ILE A 341 24.86 7.94 5.08
C ILE A 341 24.99 8.19 6.59
N GLY A 342 26.06 7.70 7.22
CA GLY A 342 26.35 8.00 8.63
C GLY A 342 26.45 9.50 8.90
N ARG A 343 27.07 10.28 8.01
CA ARG A 343 27.20 11.74 8.14
C ARG A 343 25.89 12.51 7.96
N ILE A 344 24.99 12.03 7.08
CA ILE A 344 23.68 12.64 6.85
C ILE A 344 22.73 12.34 8.01
N LEU A 345 22.70 11.10 8.49
CA LEU A 345 21.92 10.72 9.67
C LEU A 345 22.39 11.47 10.92
N PHE A 346 23.69 11.71 11.06
CA PHE A 346 24.25 12.50 12.15
C PHE A 346 23.88 14.00 12.06
N LYS A 347 23.86 14.58 10.85
CA LYS A 347 23.43 15.97 10.63
C LYS A 347 21.93 16.16 10.84
N VAL A 348 21.09 15.21 10.44
CA VAL A 348 19.64 15.24 10.69
C VAL A 348 19.34 15.13 12.18
N ARG A 349 20.02 14.21 12.92
CA ARG A 349 19.89 14.11 14.38
C ARG A 349 20.34 15.37 15.12
N LYS A 350 21.38 16.08 14.63
CA LYS A 350 21.81 17.36 15.23
C LYS A 350 20.85 18.51 14.97
N LYS A 351 20.15 18.54 13.82
CA LYS A 351 19.12 19.56 13.54
C LYS A 351 17.84 19.35 14.35
N THR A 352 17.41 18.09 14.55
CA THR A 352 16.24 17.78 15.39
C THR A 352 16.49 17.99 16.90
N LYS A 353 17.76 17.94 17.36
CA LYS A 353 18.11 18.28 18.76
C LYS A 353 18.26 19.78 19.02
N LYS A 354 18.33 20.64 17.99
CA LYS A 354 18.36 22.10 18.14
C LYS A 354 16.98 22.77 18.04
N LEU A 355 15.92 21.96 17.81
CA LEU A 355 14.52 22.40 17.70
C LEU A 355 13.65 21.81 18.85
N LYS A 356 14.28 21.36 19.93
CA LYS A 356 13.62 21.03 21.21
C LYS A 356 14.07 21.98 22.27
#